data_9fb817737ed1f5b515c3bdb00754f108
#
_entry.id   9fb817737ed1f5b515c3bdb00754f108
#
_cell.length_a   1.000
_cell.length_b   1.000
_cell.length_c   1.000
_cell.angle_alpha   90.00
_cell.angle_beta   90.00
_cell.angle_gamma   90.00
#
_symmetry.space_group_name_H-M   'P 1'
#
loop_
_entity.id
_entity.type
_entity.pdbx_description
1 polymer ?
#
loop_
_entity_poly.entity_id
_entity_poly.type
_entity_poly.pdbx_seq_one_letter_code
_entity_poly.pdbx_strand_id
1 'polypeptide(L)'
;MHGLVGEADSPTSRSKYLARGHAWPRDGDVVRTLTQVAQVIGRPAVLLALDDAGAIAVAEHAAELRPHYLIPDQVPGLPRTLADKRLLAQLCSALGVVQPETRLITGERDAAAAVTDFGLPLVAKWAQPWLLPAGIGLRNTSLVRRANQVPRLLQHVEGRDLLFQRFVPGGPHSDWFFHGYFDENSHCLYGGAGRKERAYPKGAGLTTYGRWLPNPVVEGTARELAAKLGYRGVLDIDFRHDSSRDAYHLLDFNPRLGAQFRLFSDSSGLDLVRAAHLHLSGRRTVRGRAGHGRTYAVENYDLLTAGPRSLRALCSADELAWLSADDPRPFVAMARQAMKRGFTRLARQRA
;
A
#
# COMPACT_ATOMS: atom_id res chain seq x y z
N MET A 1 9.71 -10.35 16.96
CA MET A 1 8.78 -10.61 15.83
C MET A 1 9.34 -11.69 14.93
N HIS A 2 8.48 -12.45 14.22
CA HIS A 2 8.82 -13.29 13.10
C HIS A 2 8.31 -12.64 11.82
N GLY A 3 9.00 -12.81 10.70
CA GLY A 3 8.60 -12.20 9.42
C GLY A 3 8.81 -13.15 8.26
N LEU A 4 7.80 -13.24 7.37
CA LEU A 4 7.98 -13.81 6.04
C LEU A 4 8.61 -12.73 5.16
N VAL A 5 9.76 -13.05 4.56
CA VAL A 5 10.53 -12.10 3.74
C VAL A 5 10.70 -12.66 2.33
N GLY A 6 10.38 -11.85 1.32
CA GLY A 6 10.49 -12.26 -0.08
C GLY A 6 11.95 -12.42 -0.54
N GLU A 7 12.87 -11.62 0.00
CA GLU A 7 14.29 -11.66 -0.31
C GLU A 7 15.10 -11.79 0.99
N ALA A 8 16.02 -12.74 1.03
CA ALA A 8 16.84 -13.01 2.23
C ALA A 8 17.74 -11.82 2.61
N ASP A 9 18.12 -10.98 1.65
CA ASP A 9 18.94 -9.78 1.85
C ASP A 9 18.11 -8.50 2.01
N SER A 10 16.79 -8.62 2.18
CA SER A 10 15.92 -7.47 2.48
C SER A 10 16.47 -6.67 3.65
N PRO A 11 16.52 -5.33 3.56
CA PRO A 11 17.00 -4.50 4.67
C PRO A 11 16.26 -4.75 5.98
N THR A 12 14.96 -5.06 5.93
CA THR A 12 14.15 -5.40 7.10
C THR A 12 14.64 -6.65 7.84
N SER A 13 15.31 -7.59 7.14
CA SER A 13 15.90 -8.79 7.77
C SER A 13 17.02 -8.44 8.77
N ARG A 14 17.53 -7.22 8.73
CA ARG A 14 18.59 -6.74 9.64
C ARG A 14 18.06 -6.08 10.92
N SER A 15 16.74 -5.92 11.05
CA SER A 15 16.16 -5.34 12.25
C SER A 15 16.45 -6.19 13.51
N LYS A 16 16.84 -5.53 14.60
CA LYS A 16 17.01 -6.18 15.91
C LYS A 16 15.69 -6.73 16.48
N TYR A 17 14.57 -6.23 15.99
CA TYR A 17 13.22 -6.67 16.41
C TYR A 17 12.75 -7.92 15.69
N LEU A 18 13.41 -8.30 14.60
CA LEU A 18 13.12 -9.53 13.89
C LEU A 18 13.88 -10.69 14.56
N ALA A 19 13.19 -11.47 15.38
CA ALA A 19 13.78 -12.64 16.02
C ALA A 19 14.19 -13.68 14.97
N ARG A 20 13.35 -13.85 13.91
CA ARG A 20 13.66 -14.75 12.79
C ARG A 20 12.94 -14.30 11.51
N GLY A 21 13.69 -14.26 10.40
CA GLY A 21 13.17 -14.17 9.05
C GLY A 21 12.92 -15.58 8.50
N HIS A 22 11.77 -15.77 7.85
CA HIS A 22 11.41 -16.97 7.12
C HIS A 22 11.25 -16.63 5.65
N ALA A 23 11.75 -17.48 4.76
CA ALA A 23 11.63 -17.22 3.33
C ALA A 23 10.16 -17.35 2.88
N TRP A 24 9.74 -16.46 1.98
CA TRP A 24 8.48 -16.62 1.28
C TRP A 24 8.49 -17.93 0.47
N PRO A 25 7.44 -18.77 0.54
CA PRO A 25 7.42 -20.07 -0.12
C PRO A 25 7.48 -19.93 -1.65
N ARG A 26 8.38 -20.66 -2.29
CA ARG A 26 8.52 -20.65 -3.76
C ARG A 26 7.37 -21.35 -4.48
N ASP A 27 6.76 -22.34 -3.83
CA ASP A 27 5.59 -23.10 -4.31
C ASP A 27 4.26 -22.38 -4.07
N GLY A 28 4.29 -21.18 -3.44
CA GLY A 28 3.11 -20.39 -3.15
C GLY A 28 2.31 -20.88 -1.93
N ASP A 29 2.70 -21.96 -1.26
CA ASP A 29 1.99 -22.48 -0.09
C ASP A 29 2.32 -21.67 1.17
N VAL A 30 1.66 -20.52 1.26
CA VAL A 30 1.78 -19.56 2.37
C VAL A 30 1.23 -20.16 3.66
N VAL A 31 0.14 -20.91 3.60
CA VAL A 31 -0.53 -21.49 4.77
C VAL A 31 0.35 -22.51 5.45
N ARG A 32 0.93 -23.45 4.70
CA ARG A 32 1.90 -24.40 5.24
C ARG A 32 3.08 -23.69 5.90
N THR A 33 3.61 -22.66 5.25
CA THR A 33 4.74 -21.89 5.81
C THR A 33 4.34 -21.17 7.09
N LEU A 34 3.17 -20.54 7.15
CA LEU A 34 2.66 -19.88 8.35
C LEU A 34 2.43 -20.89 9.48
N THR A 35 1.90 -22.10 9.19
CA THR A 35 1.74 -23.17 10.19
C THR A 35 3.09 -23.60 10.78
N GLN A 36 4.11 -23.76 9.94
CA GLN A 36 5.47 -24.07 10.41
C GLN A 36 6.05 -22.93 11.28
N VAL A 37 5.81 -21.68 10.91
CA VAL A 37 6.23 -20.50 11.70
C VAL A 37 5.51 -20.50 13.06
N ALA A 38 4.22 -20.84 13.09
CA ALA A 38 3.47 -20.93 14.34
C ALA A 38 4.04 -21.98 15.30
N GLN A 39 4.46 -23.13 14.78
CA GLN A 39 5.13 -24.16 15.58
C GLN A 39 6.43 -23.64 16.18
N VAL A 40 7.21 -22.84 15.44
CA VAL A 40 8.43 -22.22 15.95
C VAL A 40 8.13 -21.17 17.03
N ILE A 41 7.01 -20.44 16.90
CA ILE A 41 6.59 -19.43 17.89
C ILE A 41 6.08 -20.11 19.18
N GLY A 42 5.40 -21.27 19.06
CA GLY A 42 4.92 -22.09 20.18
C GLY A 42 3.76 -21.50 20.98
N ARG A 43 3.13 -20.42 20.50
CA ARG A 43 1.96 -19.76 21.11
C ARG A 43 1.20 -18.94 20.09
N PRO A 44 -0.10 -18.64 20.31
CA PRO A 44 -0.85 -17.75 19.43
C PRO A 44 -0.16 -16.38 19.29
N ALA A 45 -0.06 -15.90 18.06
CA ALA A 45 0.57 -14.63 17.72
C ALA A 45 -0.33 -13.80 16.80
N VAL A 46 -0.26 -12.47 16.91
CA VAL A 46 -0.95 -11.59 15.96
C VAL A 46 -0.27 -11.69 14.60
N LEU A 47 -1.04 -11.96 13.55
CA LEU A 47 -0.59 -12.02 12.17
C LEU A 47 -1.06 -10.76 11.43
N LEU A 48 -0.12 -10.05 10.82
CA LEU A 48 -0.38 -8.85 10.02
C LEU A 48 0.14 -9.03 8.60
N ALA A 49 -0.74 -8.83 7.62
CA ALA A 49 -0.37 -8.82 6.21
C ALA A 49 0.22 -7.45 5.83
N LEU A 50 1.34 -7.48 5.08
CA LEU A 50 2.06 -6.29 4.62
C LEU A 50 1.95 -6.09 3.10
N ASP A 51 1.36 -7.06 2.40
CA ASP A 51 1.08 -7.01 0.96
C ASP A 51 -0.28 -7.63 0.64
N ASP A 52 -0.74 -7.43 -0.60
CA ASP A 52 -2.06 -7.88 -1.05
C ASP A 52 -2.15 -9.40 -1.11
N ALA A 53 -1.09 -10.09 -1.55
CA ALA A 53 -1.05 -11.55 -1.61
C ALA A 53 -1.21 -12.17 -0.22
N GLY A 54 -0.49 -11.63 0.76
CA GLY A 54 -0.58 -12.05 2.16
C GLY A 54 -1.97 -11.78 2.76
N ALA A 55 -2.57 -10.62 2.50
CA ALA A 55 -3.90 -10.28 2.99
C ALA A 55 -4.97 -11.23 2.42
N ILE A 56 -4.89 -11.53 1.13
CA ILE A 56 -5.77 -12.48 0.44
C ILE A 56 -5.61 -13.88 1.06
N ALA A 57 -4.38 -14.38 1.16
CA ALA A 57 -4.12 -15.71 1.70
C ALA A 57 -4.60 -15.85 3.15
N VAL A 58 -4.37 -14.86 4.01
CA VAL A 58 -4.81 -14.87 5.41
C VAL A 58 -6.33 -14.91 5.52
N ALA A 59 -7.06 -14.16 4.69
CA ALA A 59 -8.51 -14.14 4.73
C ALA A 59 -9.14 -15.42 4.17
N GLU A 60 -8.62 -15.94 3.05
CA GLU A 60 -9.15 -17.14 2.39
C GLU A 60 -8.88 -18.43 3.21
N HIS A 61 -7.78 -18.46 3.96
CA HIS A 61 -7.41 -19.60 4.80
C HIS A 61 -7.54 -19.31 6.30
N ALA A 62 -8.43 -18.37 6.67
CA ALA A 62 -8.60 -17.95 8.05
C ALA A 62 -8.96 -19.13 8.98
N ALA A 63 -9.77 -20.08 8.53
CA ALA A 63 -10.16 -21.26 9.32
C ALA A 63 -8.96 -22.12 9.72
N GLU A 64 -7.99 -22.29 8.81
CA GLU A 64 -6.77 -23.05 9.04
C GLU A 64 -5.76 -22.30 9.92
N LEU A 65 -5.76 -20.96 9.83
CA LEU A 65 -4.78 -20.11 10.52
C LEU A 65 -5.21 -19.73 11.95
N ARG A 66 -6.52 -19.64 12.25
CA ARG A 66 -7.03 -19.23 13.58
C ARG A 66 -6.60 -20.10 14.77
N PRO A 67 -6.37 -21.40 14.64
CA PRO A 67 -5.80 -22.17 15.75
C PRO A 67 -4.41 -21.69 16.20
N HIS A 68 -3.71 -20.97 15.32
CA HIS A 68 -2.32 -20.56 15.51
C HIS A 68 -2.14 -19.05 15.63
N TYR A 69 -3.08 -18.27 15.05
CA TYR A 69 -2.90 -16.83 14.90
C TYR A 69 -4.14 -16.04 15.31
N LEU A 70 -3.90 -14.91 15.94
CA LEU A 70 -4.89 -13.88 16.19
C LEU A 70 -4.99 -13.01 14.91
N ILE A 71 -6.08 -13.16 14.17
CA ILE A 71 -6.36 -12.47 12.92
C ILE A 71 -7.77 -11.84 12.95
N PRO A 72 -8.01 -10.76 12.20
CA PRO A 72 -9.35 -10.21 12.04
C PRO A 72 -10.30 -11.25 11.44
N ASP A 73 -11.58 -11.22 11.86
CA ASP A 73 -12.62 -12.06 11.29
C ASP A 73 -13.15 -11.45 9.98
N GLN A 74 -12.27 -11.38 8.98
CA GLN A 74 -12.58 -10.76 7.69
C GLN A 74 -13.49 -11.66 6.84
N VAL A 75 -14.37 -11.04 6.06
CA VAL A 75 -15.21 -11.75 5.09
C VAL A 75 -14.32 -12.44 4.05
N PRO A 76 -14.43 -13.76 3.88
CA PRO A 76 -13.64 -14.48 2.88
C PRO A 76 -13.85 -13.90 1.47
N GLY A 77 -12.76 -13.79 0.68
CA GLY A 77 -12.80 -13.22 -0.67
C GLY A 77 -12.86 -11.69 -0.74
N LEU A 78 -13.28 -10.98 0.32
CA LEU A 78 -13.32 -9.52 0.30
C LEU A 78 -11.94 -8.87 0.06
N PRO A 79 -10.83 -9.27 0.69
CA PRO A 79 -9.52 -8.73 0.39
C PRO A 79 -9.10 -8.91 -1.07
N ARG A 80 -9.43 -10.04 -1.69
CA ARG A 80 -9.19 -10.25 -3.12
C ARG A 80 -10.00 -9.28 -3.99
N THR A 81 -11.28 -9.11 -3.69
CA THR A 81 -12.15 -8.16 -4.40
C THR A 81 -11.62 -6.73 -4.31
N LEU A 82 -11.14 -6.32 -3.14
CA LEU A 82 -10.64 -4.96 -2.91
C LEU A 82 -9.25 -4.73 -3.52
N ALA A 83 -8.39 -5.73 -3.51
CA ALA A 83 -7.06 -5.65 -4.12
C ALA A 83 -7.11 -5.69 -5.65
N ASP A 84 -8.06 -6.43 -6.25
CA ASP A 84 -8.27 -6.49 -7.69
C ASP A 84 -8.89 -5.18 -8.21
N LYS A 85 -8.14 -4.45 -9.03
CA LYS A 85 -8.52 -3.11 -9.48
C LYS A 85 -9.76 -3.11 -10.39
N ARG A 86 -10.05 -4.22 -11.08
CA ARG A 86 -11.26 -4.39 -11.88
C ARG A 86 -12.47 -4.62 -10.99
N LEU A 87 -12.35 -5.53 -10.03
CA LEU A 87 -13.44 -5.82 -9.09
C LEU A 87 -13.71 -4.62 -8.17
N LEU A 88 -12.66 -3.93 -7.72
CA LEU A 88 -12.80 -2.68 -6.96
C LEU A 88 -13.59 -1.62 -7.76
N ALA A 89 -13.28 -1.45 -9.05
CA ALA A 89 -14.00 -0.49 -9.89
C ALA A 89 -15.49 -0.84 -10.02
N GLN A 90 -15.82 -2.12 -10.20
CA GLN A 90 -17.20 -2.59 -10.21
C GLN A 90 -17.92 -2.37 -8.88
N LEU A 91 -17.25 -2.70 -7.78
CA LEU A 91 -17.77 -2.52 -6.43
C LEU A 91 -18.03 -1.05 -6.09
N CYS A 92 -17.09 -0.16 -6.41
CA CYS A 92 -17.26 1.29 -6.22
C CYS A 92 -18.45 1.82 -7.02
N SER A 93 -18.62 1.37 -8.28
CA SER A 93 -19.78 1.73 -9.09
C SER A 93 -21.09 1.27 -8.48
N ALA A 94 -21.15 0.02 -7.99
CA ALA A 94 -22.34 -0.53 -7.35
C ALA A 94 -22.71 0.18 -6.03
N LEU A 95 -21.71 0.67 -5.30
CA LEU A 95 -21.90 1.38 -4.01
C LEU A 95 -22.02 2.90 -4.15
N GLY A 96 -21.95 3.44 -5.38
CA GLY A 96 -21.98 4.89 -5.62
C GLY A 96 -20.76 5.64 -5.10
N VAL A 97 -19.60 4.96 -4.95
CA VAL A 97 -18.35 5.59 -4.54
C VAL A 97 -17.69 6.28 -5.72
N VAL A 98 -17.36 7.55 -5.56
CA VAL A 98 -16.72 8.36 -6.62
C VAL A 98 -15.34 7.78 -6.93
N GLN A 99 -15.12 7.41 -8.18
CA GLN A 99 -13.87 6.87 -8.71
C GLN A 99 -13.62 7.37 -10.13
N PRO A 100 -12.38 7.33 -10.65
CA PRO A 100 -12.13 7.65 -12.04
C PRO A 100 -12.75 6.58 -12.96
N GLU A 101 -13.28 7.02 -14.10
CA GLU A 101 -13.76 6.09 -15.15
C GLU A 101 -12.66 5.10 -15.54
N THR A 102 -13.00 3.81 -15.52
CA THR A 102 -12.03 2.71 -15.70
C THR A 102 -12.56 1.75 -16.76
N ARG A 103 -11.68 1.32 -17.67
CA ARG A 103 -12.00 0.41 -18.77
C ARG A 103 -11.02 -0.75 -18.85
N LEU A 104 -11.53 -1.96 -19.00
CA LEU A 104 -10.73 -3.13 -19.32
C LEU A 104 -10.21 -3.04 -20.76
N ILE A 105 -8.94 -3.35 -20.97
CA ILE A 105 -8.26 -3.32 -22.27
C ILE A 105 -7.91 -4.74 -22.65
N THR A 106 -8.57 -5.24 -23.69
CA THR A 106 -8.38 -6.59 -24.23
C THR A 106 -7.51 -6.62 -25.49
N GLY A 107 -7.26 -5.46 -26.10
CA GLY A 107 -6.44 -5.34 -27.30
C GLY A 107 -6.28 -3.90 -27.80
N GLU A 108 -5.70 -3.76 -28.98
CA GLU A 108 -5.36 -2.46 -29.58
C GLU A 108 -6.59 -1.58 -29.80
N ARG A 109 -7.71 -2.17 -30.24
CA ARG A 109 -8.96 -1.43 -30.51
C ARG A 109 -9.51 -0.78 -29.24
N ASP A 110 -9.56 -1.55 -28.13
CA ASP A 110 -10.02 -1.03 -26.84
C ASP A 110 -9.11 0.06 -26.31
N ALA A 111 -7.79 -0.16 -26.46
CA ALA A 111 -6.78 0.81 -26.05
C ALA A 111 -6.91 2.13 -26.83
N ALA A 112 -7.10 2.06 -28.15
CA ALA A 112 -7.28 3.24 -29.01
C ALA A 112 -8.56 3.99 -28.63
N ALA A 113 -9.69 3.29 -28.44
CA ALA A 113 -10.94 3.88 -27.98
C ALA A 113 -10.79 4.56 -26.62
N ALA A 114 -10.14 3.90 -25.66
CA ALA A 114 -9.89 4.48 -24.34
C ALA A 114 -8.99 5.72 -24.39
N VAL A 115 -7.95 5.74 -25.23
CA VAL A 115 -7.11 6.92 -25.45
C VAL A 115 -7.90 8.08 -26.04
N THR A 116 -8.82 7.80 -26.99
CA THR A 116 -9.70 8.83 -27.59
C THR A 116 -10.66 9.40 -26.56
N ASP A 117 -11.32 8.55 -25.77
CA ASP A 117 -12.38 8.95 -24.84
C ASP A 117 -11.83 9.61 -23.55
N PHE A 118 -10.73 9.08 -23.02
CA PHE A 118 -10.14 9.59 -21.78
C PHE A 118 -9.17 10.74 -22.00
N GLY A 119 -8.59 10.81 -23.18
CA GLY A 119 -7.46 11.70 -23.46
C GLY A 119 -6.16 11.25 -22.81
N LEU A 120 -5.11 12.03 -23.04
CA LEU A 120 -3.81 11.83 -22.38
C LEU A 120 -3.50 13.04 -21.48
N PRO A 121 -2.89 12.83 -20.30
CA PRO A 121 -2.42 11.53 -19.79
C PRO A 121 -3.57 10.65 -19.29
N LEU A 122 -3.37 9.32 -19.32
CA LEU A 122 -4.24 8.36 -18.64
C LEU A 122 -3.41 7.45 -17.71
N VAL A 123 -4.08 6.70 -16.83
CA VAL A 123 -3.42 5.77 -15.92
C VAL A 123 -3.67 4.35 -16.39
N ALA A 124 -2.59 3.59 -16.60
CA ALA A 124 -2.65 2.16 -16.87
C ALA A 124 -2.38 1.40 -15.57
N LYS A 125 -3.27 0.44 -15.21
CA LYS A 125 -3.16 -0.40 -14.02
C LYS A 125 -3.34 -1.87 -14.40
N TRP A 126 -2.54 -2.74 -13.79
CA TRP A 126 -2.80 -4.17 -13.81
C TRP A 126 -3.87 -4.48 -12.76
N ALA A 127 -4.87 -5.27 -13.13
CA ALA A 127 -5.99 -5.59 -12.24
C ALA A 127 -5.50 -6.32 -10.98
N GLN A 128 -4.57 -7.25 -11.15
CA GLN A 128 -4.04 -8.12 -10.11
C GLN A 128 -2.52 -7.96 -9.99
N PRO A 129 -2.04 -6.86 -9.38
CA PRO A 129 -0.61 -6.54 -9.35
C PRO A 129 0.24 -7.58 -8.60
N TRP A 130 -0.33 -8.33 -7.68
CA TRP A 130 0.37 -9.38 -6.93
C TRP A 130 0.68 -10.63 -7.77
N LEU A 131 0.06 -10.77 -8.95
CA LEU A 131 0.36 -11.86 -9.90
C LEU A 131 1.38 -11.48 -10.97
N LEU A 132 1.88 -10.24 -10.97
CA LEU A 132 2.89 -9.82 -11.92
C LEU A 132 4.22 -10.52 -11.62
N PRO A 133 4.84 -11.19 -12.62
CA PRO A 133 6.14 -11.79 -12.43
C PRO A 133 7.21 -10.77 -12.04
N ALA A 134 8.05 -11.13 -11.10
CA ALA A 134 9.19 -10.31 -10.74
C ALA A 134 10.16 -10.18 -11.93
N GLY A 135 10.70 -8.98 -12.14
CA GLY A 135 11.75 -8.74 -13.13
C GLY A 135 11.30 -8.44 -14.56
N ILE A 136 9.99 -8.48 -14.88
CA ILE A 136 9.50 -8.12 -16.24
C ILE A 136 9.55 -6.61 -16.54
N GLY A 137 9.96 -5.81 -15.57
CA GLY A 137 10.11 -4.35 -15.75
C GLY A 137 8.79 -3.58 -15.83
N LEU A 138 7.65 -4.25 -15.59
CA LEU A 138 6.35 -3.59 -15.50
C LEU A 138 6.11 -3.02 -14.11
N ARG A 139 5.45 -1.86 -14.08
CA ARG A 139 4.95 -1.25 -12.86
C ARG A 139 3.49 -1.62 -12.65
N ASN A 140 3.06 -1.81 -11.42
CA ASN A 140 1.66 -2.05 -11.06
C ASN A 140 0.74 -0.95 -11.63
N THR A 141 1.24 0.29 -11.61
CA THR A 141 0.56 1.48 -12.14
C THR A 141 1.55 2.29 -12.99
N SER A 142 1.11 2.76 -14.14
CA SER A 142 1.90 3.58 -15.07
C SER A 142 1.09 4.78 -15.55
N LEU A 143 1.70 5.95 -15.59
CA LEU A 143 1.12 7.13 -16.22
C LEU A 143 1.49 7.13 -17.70
N VAL A 144 0.50 6.96 -18.57
CA VAL A 144 0.63 6.99 -20.02
C VAL A 144 0.44 8.44 -20.49
N ARG A 145 1.52 9.06 -20.94
CA ARG A 145 1.53 10.47 -21.38
C ARG A 145 1.49 10.62 -22.90
N ARG A 146 1.84 9.58 -23.63
CA ARG A 146 1.93 9.55 -25.09
C ARG A 146 1.40 8.23 -25.61
N ALA A 147 0.68 8.26 -26.74
CA ALA A 147 0.09 7.07 -27.36
C ALA A 147 1.12 5.98 -27.70
N ASN A 148 2.36 6.36 -28.03
CA ASN A 148 3.45 5.41 -28.34
C ASN A 148 3.91 4.55 -27.15
N GLN A 149 3.43 4.83 -25.92
CA GLN A 149 3.70 3.99 -24.73
C GLN A 149 2.74 2.80 -24.64
N VAL A 150 1.58 2.87 -25.32
CA VAL A 150 0.52 1.85 -25.25
C VAL A 150 0.96 0.48 -25.80
N PRO A 151 1.61 0.36 -26.97
CA PRO A 151 2.01 -0.93 -27.53
C PRO A 151 2.86 -1.77 -26.56
N ARG A 152 3.76 -1.12 -25.79
CA ARG A 152 4.57 -1.82 -24.79
C ARG A 152 3.74 -2.46 -23.67
N LEU A 153 2.64 -1.85 -23.28
CA LEU A 153 1.72 -2.41 -22.28
C LEU A 153 0.94 -3.59 -22.88
N LEU A 154 0.49 -3.45 -24.13
CA LEU A 154 -0.29 -4.48 -24.82
C LEU A 154 0.50 -5.79 -25.04
N GLN A 155 1.80 -5.74 -25.17
CA GLN A 155 2.66 -6.93 -25.27
C GLN A 155 2.55 -7.87 -24.06
N HIS A 156 1.97 -7.43 -22.95
CA HIS A 156 1.89 -8.16 -21.68
C HIS A 156 0.46 -8.46 -21.24
N VAL A 157 -0.56 -8.19 -22.08
CA VAL A 157 -1.98 -8.41 -21.70
C VAL A 157 -2.39 -9.87 -21.77
N GLU A 158 -1.64 -10.74 -22.48
CA GLU A 158 -1.98 -12.15 -22.55
C GLU A 158 -2.02 -12.78 -21.17
N GLY A 159 -3.20 -13.30 -20.80
CA GLY A 159 -3.44 -13.89 -19.47
C GLY A 159 -3.47 -12.89 -18.29
N ARG A 160 -3.57 -11.56 -18.57
CA ARG A 160 -3.59 -10.52 -17.54
C ARG A 160 -4.55 -9.40 -17.89
N ASP A 161 -5.34 -8.97 -16.93
CA ASP A 161 -6.26 -7.85 -17.09
C ASP A 161 -5.51 -6.51 -16.98
N LEU A 162 -5.45 -5.75 -18.07
CA LEU A 162 -4.96 -4.39 -18.12
C LEU A 162 -6.15 -3.42 -18.08
N LEU A 163 -6.09 -2.42 -17.22
CA LEU A 163 -7.09 -1.38 -17.10
C LEU A 163 -6.52 -0.04 -17.52
N PHE A 164 -7.27 0.72 -18.33
CA PHE A 164 -7.03 2.14 -18.51
C PHE A 164 -8.05 2.93 -17.68
N GLN A 165 -7.54 3.89 -16.95
CA GLN A 165 -8.31 4.74 -16.06
C GLN A 165 -8.10 6.21 -16.44
N ARG A 166 -9.19 6.97 -16.51
CA ARG A 166 -9.15 8.42 -16.76
C ARG A 166 -8.28 9.08 -15.70
N PHE A 167 -7.34 9.89 -16.13
CA PHE A 167 -6.51 10.66 -15.20
C PHE A 167 -7.35 11.74 -14.51
N VAL A 168 -7.37 11.72 -13.20
CA VAL A 168 -7.97 12.80 -12.41
C VAL A 168 -6.97 13.95 -12.33
N PRO A 169 -7.28 15.12 -12.89
CA PRO A 169 -6.43 16.29 -12.74
C PRO A 169 -6.21 16.59 -11.25
N GLY A 170 -4.99 16.97 -10.90
CA GLY A 170 -4.67 17.32 -9.53
C GLY A 170 -3.55 18.34 -9.49
N GLY A 171 -3.71 19.35 -8.65
CA GLY A 171 -2.68 20.33 -8.30
C GLY A 171 -1.77 19.84 -7.16
N PRO A 172 -0.96 20.73 -6.63
CA PRO A 172 -0.29 20.50 -5.36
C PRO A 172 -1.33 20.13 -4.28
N HIS A 173 -1.02 19.11 -3.48
CA HIS A 173 -1.87 18.69 -2.35
C HIS A 173 -3.19 17.98 -2.70
N SER A 174 -3.36 17.51 -3.94
CA SER A 174 -4.56 16.74 -4.35
C SER A 174 -4.57 15.30 -3.87
N ASP A 175 -3.40 14.71 -3.62
CA ASP A 175 -3.29 13.29 -3.26
C ASP A 175 -3.41 13.11 -1.75
N TRP A 176 -4.40 12.29 -1.36
CA TRP A 176 -4.70 11.94 0.02
C TRP A 176 -4.68 10.43 0.20
N PHE A 177 -4.55 9.98 1.43
CA PHE A 177 -4.71 8.60 1.81
C PHE A 177 -5.39 8.51 3.18
N PHE A 178 -6.01 7.37 3.44
CA PHE A 178 -6.56 7.03 4.73
C PHE A 178 -6.00 5.68 5.17
N HIS A 179 -5.47 5.63 6.39
CA HIS A 179 -5.12 4.37 7.03
C HIS A 179 -6.01 4.15 8.24
N GLY A 180 -6.53 2.93 8.39
CA GLY A 180 -7.40 2.59 9.51
C GLY A 180 -7.28 1.14 9.94
N TYR A 181 -7.61 0.89 11.21
CA TYR A 181 -7.87 -0.42 11.78
C TYR A 181 -9.32 -0.50 12.24
N PHE A 182 -10.03 -1.53 11.78
CA PHE A 182 -11.47 -1.73 11.98
C PHE A 182 -11.72 -2.99 12.78
N ASP A 183 -12.66 -2.92 13.75
CA ASP A 183 -13.07 -4.01 14.62
C ASP A 183 -14.07 -4.97 13.94
N GLU A 184 -14.59 -5.91 14.70
CA GLU A 184 -15.59 -6.91 14.28
C GLU A 184 -16.93 -6.30 13.83
N ASN A 185 -17.23 -5.06 14.24
CA ASN A 185 -18.42 -4.31 13.85
C ASN A 185 -18.13 -3.29 12.74
N SER A 186 -16.96 -3.34 12.13
CA SER A 186 -16.49 -2.37 11.13
C SER A 186 -16.37 -0.93 11.67
N HIS A 187 -16.21 -0.76 12.98
CA HIS A 187 -15.90 0.52 13.58
C HIS A 187 -14.39 0.80 13.50
N CYS A 188 -14.03 1.99 13.05
CA CYS A 188 -12.62 2.42 13.01
C CYS A 188 -12.10 2.62 14.44
N LEU A 189 -11.36 1.66 14.97
CA LEU A 189 -10.73 1.76 16.29
C LEU A 189 -9.56 2.75 16.31
N TYR A 190 -8.81 2.86 15.21
CA TYR A 190 -7.71 3.79 15.09
C TYR A 190 -7.44 4.10 13.62
N GLY A 191 -7.09 5.34 13.28
CA GLY A 191 -6.76 5.75 11.93
C GLY A 191 -6.94 7.23 11.69
N GLY A 192 -6.62 7.67 10.48
CA GLY A 192 -6.76 9.05 10.06
C GLY A 192 -6.40 9.27 8.60
N ALA A 193 -6.67 10.48 8.12
CA ALA A 193 -6.31 10.93 6.80
C ALA A 193 -4.89 11.50 6.78
N GLY A 194 -4.16 11.25 5.71
CA GLY A 194 -2.87 11.84 5.42
C GLY A 194 -2.84 12.42 4.01
N ARG A 195 -2.00 13.43 3.81
CA ARG A 195 -1.79 14.05 2.51
C ARG A 195 -0.42 13.66 1.95
N LYS A 196 -0.37 13.25 0.67
CA LYS A 196 0.87 13.05 -0.06
C LYS A 196 1.42 14.41 -0.48
N GLU A 197 2.48 14.83 0.15
CA GLU A 197 3.18 16.07 -0.23
C GLU A 197 4.10 15.82 -1.42
N ARG A 198 4.70 14.63 -1.48
CA ARG A 198 5.53 14.15 -2.60
C ARG A 198 5.32 12.66 -2.85
N ALA A 199 5.45 12.27 -4.12
CA ALA A 199 5.34 10.87 -4.55
C ALA A 199 6.41 10.55 -5.61
N TYR A 200 6.86 9.30 -5.64
CA TYR A 200 7.76 8.79 -6.67
C TYR A 200 7.20 7.52 -7.31
N PRO A 201 7.01 7.50 -8.64
CA PRO A 201 7.13 8.62 -9.61
C PRO A 201 6.09 9.71 -9.37
N LYS A 202 6.42 10.94 -9.79
CA LYS A 202 5.53 12.08 -9.64
C LYS A 202 4.20 11.85 -10.38
N GLY A 203 3.09 12.04 -9.69
CA GLY A 203 1.73 11.98 -10.23
C GLY A 203 1.05 10.60 -10.19
N ALA A 204 1.77 9.51 -9.93
CA ALA A 204 1.18 8.16 -9.82
C ALA A 204 2.11 7.21 -9.05
N GLY A 205 2.68 7.64 -7.94
CA GLY A 205 3.68 6.88 -7.22
C GLY A 205 3.42 6.72 -5.73
N LEU A 206 4.37 6.00 -5.11
CA LEU A 206 4.41 5.82 -3.66
C LEU A 206 4.66 7.16 -2.97
N THR A 207 4.07 7.35 -1.79
CA THR A 207 4.34 8.52 -0.95
C THR A 207 5.80 8.53 -0.53
N THR A 208 6.54 9.59 -0.89
CA THR A 208 7.92 9.78 -0.43
C THR A 208 8.02 10.78 0.71
N TYR A 209 7.04 11.69 0.80
CA TYR A 209 6.85 12.59 1.93
C TYR A 209 5.36 12.80 2.14
N GLY A 210 4.89 12.55 3.33
CA GLY A 210 3.48 12.65 3.72
C GLY A 210 3.28 13.40 5.02
N ARG A 211 2.06 13.89 5.24
CA ARG A 211 1.68 14.60 6.46
C ARG A 211 0.33 14.11 6.98
N TRP A 212 0.24 13.89 8.28
CA TRP A 212 -1.04 13.59 8.94
C TRP A 212 -1.86 14.87 9.07
N LEU A 213 -2.95 14.95 8.34
CA LEU A 213 -3.86 16.10 8.37
C LEU A 213 -5.31 15.62 8.46
N PRO A 214 -6.16 16.29 9.23
CA PRO A 214 -7.58 15.95 9.24
C PRO A 214 -8.20 16.23 7.87
N ASN A 215 -9.00 15.29 7.38
CA ASN A 215 -9.82 15.47 6.19
C ASN A 215 -11.15 14.73 6.40
N PRO A 216 -12.20 15.43 6.88
CA PRO A 216 -13.48 14.80 7.21
C PRO A 216 -14.13 14.05 6.04
N VAL A 217 -13.96 14.53 4.79
CA VAL A 217 -14.54 13.88 3.61
C VAL A 217 -13.84 12.55 3.34
N VAL A 218 -12.51 12.54 3.29
CA VAL A 218 -11.71 11.31 3.08
C VAL A 218 -11.96 10.31 4.22
N GLU A 219 -11.96 10.78 5.47
CA GLU A 219 -12.20 9.93 6.63
C GLU A 219 -13.63 9.39 6.68
N GLY A 220 -14.63 10.20 6.35
CA GLY A 220 -16.03 9.80 6.26
C GLY A 220 -16.24 8.75 5.19
N THR A 221 -15.76 9.01 3.97
CA THR A 221 -15.85 8.06 2.85
C THR A 221 -15.20 6.72 3.18
N ALA A 222 -14.01 6.72 3.79
CA ALA A 222 -13.33 5.49 4.14
C ALA A 222 -14.08 4.68 5.20
N ARG A 223 -14.62 5.33 6.24
CA ARG A 223 -15.41 4.68 7.31
C ARG A 223 -16.75 4.16 6.79
N GLU A 224 -17.47 4.94 5.98
CA GLU A 224 -18.72 4.51 5.37
C GLU A 224 -18.53 3.32 4.45
N LEU A 225 -17.47 3.34 3.63
CA LEU A 225 -17.15 2.23 2.74
C LEU A 225 -16.81 0.97 3.55
N ALA A 226 -15.99 1.07 4.59
CA ALA A 226 -15.67 -0.05 5.46
C ALA A 226 -16.93 -0.63 6.13
N ALA A 227 -17.83 0.22 6.62
CA ALA A 227 -19.09 -0.23 7.22
C ALA A 227 -20.01 -0.93 6.22
N LYS A 228 -20.19 -0.38 5.00
CA LYS A 228 -20.98 -1.00 3.92
C LYS A 228 -20.44 -2.37 3.50
N LEU A 229 -19.13 -2.56 3.59
CA LEU A 229 -18.45 -3.81 3.22
C LEU A 229 -18.38 -4.83 4.37
N GLY A 230 -18.74 -4.45 5.59
CA GLY A 230 -18.46 -5.26 6.77
C GLY A 230 -16.94 -5.49 6.97
N TYR A 231 -16.11 -4.51 6.56
CA TYR A 231 -14.66 -4.64 6.55
C TYR A 231 -14.08 -4.71 7.97
N ARG A 232 -13.15 -5.62 8.19
CA ARG A 232 -12.46 -5.84 9.47
C ARG A 232 -10.96 -5.94 9.26
N GLY A 233 -10.18 -5.34 10.16
CA GLY A 233 -8.72 -5.35 10.05
C GLY A 233 -8.13 -4.04 9.58
N VAL A 234 -6.89 -4.07 9.11
CA VAL A 234 -6.18 -2.88 8.64
C VAL A 234 -6.47 -2.62 7.16
N LEU A 235 -6.57 -1.35 6.80
CA LEU A 235 -6.69 -0.90 5.41
C LEU A 235 -5.86 0.35 5.14
N ASP A 236 -5.57 0.55 3.85
CA ASP A 236 -4.92 1.71 3.27
C ASP A 236 -5.67 2.08 1.98
N ILE A 237 -6.28 3.26 1.93
CA ILE A 237 -7.06 3.74 0.78
C ILE A 237 -6.43 5.02 0.24
N ASP A 238 -6.19 5.07 -1.07
CA ASP A 238 -5.70 6.25 -1.78
C ASP A 238 -6.82 7.03 -2.43
N PHE A 239 -6.78 8.35 -2.28
CA PHE A 239 -7.74 9.29 -2.87
C PHE A 239 -7.03 10.40 -3.65
N ARG A 240 -7.73 10.95 -4.63
CA ARG A 240 -7.33 12.19 -5.31
C ARG A 240 -8.47 13.18 -5.36
N HIS A 241 -8.20 14.41 -4.93
CA HIS A 241 -9.12 15.52 -5.05
C HIS A 241 -9.11 16.10 -6.47
N ASP A 242 -10.25 16.11 -7.11
CA ASP A 242 -10.51 16.83 -8.35
C ASP A 242 -11.07 18.22 -8.00
N SER A 243 -10.22 19.23 -8.10
CA SER A 243 -10.61 20.60 -7.77
C SER A 243 -11.65 21.19 -8.74
N SER A 244 -11.81 20.64 -9.95
CA SER A 244 -12.78 21.10 -10.92
C SER A 244 -14.21 20.65 -10.58
N ARG A 245 -14.35 19.56 -9.83
CA ARG A 245 -15.62 18.97 -9.40
C ARG A 245 -15.83 19.00 -7.90
N ASP A 246 -14.85 19.50 -7.16
CA ASP A 246 -14.76 19.45 -5.69
C ASP A 246 -15.08 18.07 -5.13
N ALA A 247 -14.47 17.04 -5.69
CA ALA A 247 -14.74 15.63 -5.36
C ALA A 247 -13.46 14.84 -5.11
N TYR A 248 -13.51 13.95 -4.11
CA TYR A 248 -12.44 13.00 -3.85
C TYR A 248 -12.73 11.69 -4.58
N HIS A 249 -11.86 11.33 -5.52
CA HIS A 249 -11.92 10.07 -6.24
C HIS A 249 -11.12 9.00 -5.49
N LEU A 250 -11.74 7.88 -5.18
CA LEU A 250 -11.04 6.69 -4.69
C LEU A 250 -10.18 6.13 -5.82
N LEU A 251 -8.87 6.04 -5.60
CA LEU A 251 -7.91 5.56 -6.60
C LEU A 251 -7.52 4.11 -6.38
N ASP A 252 -7.39 3.70 -5.13
CA ASP A 252 -6.90 2.38 -4.74
C ASP A 252 -7.38 1.99 -3.35
N PHE A 253 -7.65 0.70 -3.14
CA PHE A 253 -7.95 0.11 -1.84
C PHE A 253 -6.98 -1.04 -1.60
N ASN A 254 -6.22 -0.97 -0.52
CA ASN A 254 -5.26 -1.98 -0.13
C ASN A 254 -5.72 -2.61 1.19
N PRO A 255 -6.19 -3.87 1.21
CA PRO A 255 -6.71 -4.54 2.39
C PRO A 255 -5.57 -5.06 3.31
N ARG A 256 -4.57 -4.22 3.53
CA ARG A 256 -3.36 -4.54 4.28
C ARG A 256 -2.76 -3.29 4.89
N LEU A 257 -1.73 -3.47 5.71
CA LEU A 257 -1.00 -2.36 6.31
C LEU A 257 -0.29 -1.53 5.24
N GLY A 258 -0.54 -0.23 5.22
CA GLY A 258 0.15 0.71 4.33
C GLY A 258 1.54 1.06 4.84
N ALA A 259 2.45 1.44 3.94
CA ALA A 259 3.85 1.73 4.29
C ALA A 259 4.00 2.92 5.26
N GLN A 260 3.05 3.85 5.24
CA GLN A 260 3.07 5.07 6.06
C GLN A 260 2.35 4.92 7.41
N PHE A 261 2.07 3.71 7.88
CA PHE A 261 1.27 3.50 9.10
C PHE A 261 1.83 4.20 10.33
N ARG A 262 3.16 4.34 10.47
CA ARG A 262 3.84 5.01 11.58
C ARG A 262 3.65 6.52 11.60
N LEU A 263 3.22 7.13 10.49
CA LEU A 263 2.80 8.53 10.45
C LEU A 263 1.67 8.78 11.46
N PHE A 264 0.75 7.82 11.60
CA PHE A 264 -0.40 7.87 12.47
C PHE A 264 -0.05 7.39 13.88
N SER A 265 0.84 8.08 14.56
CA SER A 265 1.20 7.80 15.96
C SER A 265 0.71 8.95 16.84
N ASP A 266 -0.12 8.64 17.84
CA ASP A 266 -0.65 9.62 18.77
C ASP A 266 0.29 9.94 19.95
N SER A 267 -0.12 10.83 20.85
CA SER A 267 0.71 11.25 22.00
C SER A 267 0.98 10.12 23.01
N SER A 268 0.25 9.02 22.96
CA SER A 268 0.49 7.81 23.77
C SER A 268 1.40 6.79 23.09
N GLY A 269 1.84 7.08 21.87
CA GLY A 269 2.56 6.16 21.01
C GLY A 269 1.68 5.03 20.43
N LEU A 270 0.36 5.19 20.44
CA LEU A 270 -0.55 4.28 19.76
C LEU A 270 -0.47 4.55 18.26
N ASP A 271 -0.23 3.52 17.47
CA ASP A 271 -0.32 3.48 16.02
C ASP A 271 -1.25 2.36 15.55
N LEU A 272 -1.42 2.21 14.23
CA LEU A 272 -2.29 1.19 13.65
C LEU A 272 -1.89 -0.24 14.03
N VAL A 273 -0.60 -0.55 14.01
CA VAL A 273 -0.09 -1.88 14.34
C VAL A 273 -0.31 -2.19 15.82
N ARG A 274 -0.03 -1.21 16.68
CA ARG A 274 -0.25 -1.34 18.12
C ARG A 274 -1.72 -1.45 18.46
N ALA A 275 -2.59 -0.68 17.78
CA ALA A 275 -4.04 -0.77 17.94
C ALA A 275 -4.58 -2.16 17.54
N ALA A 276 -4.16 -2.66 16.37
CA ALA A 276 -4.51 -4.00 15.91
C ALA A 276 -4.00 -5.08 16.88
N HIS A 277 -2.74 -4.98 17.32
CA HIS A 277 -2.15 -5.95 18.24
C HIS A 277 -2.87 -5.98 19.60
N LEU A 278 -3.17 -4.81 20.17
CA LEU A 278 -3.88 -4.72 21.45
C LEU A 278 -5.30 -5.32 21.33
N HIS A 279 -6.05 -4.90 20.32
CA HIS A 279 -7.41 -5.37 20.10
C HIS A 279 -7.48 -6.88 19.87
N LEU A 280 -6.70 -7.41 18.92
CA LEU A 280 -6.66 -8.85 18.62
C LEU A 280 -6.16 -9.70 19.80
N SER A 281 -5.42 -9.11 20.74
CA SER A 281 -4.99 -9.77 21.98
C SER A 281 -5.97 -9.59 23.13
N GLY A 282 -7.20 -9.08 22.89
CA GLY A 282 -8.21 -8.83 23.91
C GLY A 282 -7.87 -7.70 24.89
N ARG A 283 -6.94 -6.81 24.52
CA ARG A 283 -6.52 -5.68 25.35
C ARG A 283 -7.16 -4.38 24.88
N ARG A 284 -7.48 -3.50 25.81
CA ARG A 284 -8.08 -2.20 25.48
C ARG A 284 -7.10 -1.30 24.74
N THR A 285 -7.57 -0.63 23.72
CA THR A 285 -6.88 0.46 23.05
C THR A 285 -7.26 1.79 23.73
N VAL A 286 -6.27 2.48 24.26
CA VAL A 286 -6.48 3.83 24.83
C VAL A 286 -5.86 4.82 23.87
N ARG A 287 -6.66 5.71 23.31
CA ARG A 287 -6.21 6.74 22.38
C ARG A 287 -5.62 7.92 23.15
N GLY A 288 -4.47 8.37 22.69
CA GLY A 288 -3.90 9.65 23.06
C GLY A 288 -4.45 10.80 22.18
N ARG A 289 -3.86 11.96 22.33
CA ARG A 289 -4.15 13.11 21.46
C ARG A 289 -3.56 12.85 20.05
N ALA A 290 -4.37 13.06 19.01
CA ALA A 290 -3.93 12.89 17.63
C ALA A 290 -2.72 13.79 17.30
N GLY A 291 -1.72 13.22 16.64
CA GLY A 291 -0.51 13.91 16.23
C GLY A 291 -0.64 14.66 14.90
N HIS A 292 -1.72 15.42 14.70
CA HIS A 292 -1.90 16.19 13.47
C HIS A 292 -0.70 17.10 13.20
N GLY A 293 -0.29 17.16 11.94
CA GLY A 293 0.91 17.88 11.51
C GLY A 293 2.16 17.00 11.42
N ARG A 294 2.18 15.82 12.06
CA ARG A 294 3.30 14.87 11.92
C ARG A 294 3.61 14.58 10.46
N THR A 295 4.87 14.34 10.20
CA THR A 295 5.43 14.11 8.87
C THR A 295 6.13 12.77 8.80
N TYR A 296 6.09 12.16 7.62
CA TYR A 296 6.74 10.89 7.29
C TYR A 296 7.54 11.04 6.01
N ALA A 297 8.76 10.51 5.98
CA ALA A 297 9.60 10.55 4.80
C ALA A 297 10.23 9.18 4.50
N VAL A 298 10.39 8.89 3.20
CA VAL A 298 11.05 7.67 2.69
C VAL A 298 12.39 8.08 2.10
N GLU A 299 13.48 7.83 2.81
CA GLU A 299 14.80 8.42 2.59
C GLU A 299 15.34 8.15 1.18
N ASN A 300 15.30 6.90 0.74
CA ASN A 300 15.86 6.52 -0.57
C ASN A 300 15.03 7.00 -1.77
N TYR A 301 13.72 7.26 -1.60
CA TYR A 301 12.86 7.76 -2.67
C TYR A 301 12.70 9.27 -2.64
N ASP A 302 12.68 9.89 -1.47
CA ASP A 302 12.52 11.33 -1.35
C ASP A 302 13.71 12.09 -1.90
N LEU A 303 14.94 11.57 -1.71
CA LEU A 303 16.17 12.10 -2.33
C LEU A 303 16.08 12.12 -3.86
N LEU A 304 15.46 11.09 -4.48
CA LEU A 304 15.25 11.03 -5.93
C LEU A 304 14.16 11.99 -6.42
N THR A 305 13.26 12.42 -5.52
CA THR A 305 12.09 13.24 -5.87
C THR A 305 12.36 14.72 -5.75
N ALA A 306 13.02 15.16 -4.69
CA ALA A 306 13.15 16.55 -4.31
C ALA A 306 14.61 17.08 -4.31
N GLY A 307 15.60 16.21 -4.57
CA GLY A 307 17.02 16.60 -4.57
C GLY A 307 17.44 17.25 -3.25
N PRO A 308 18.14 18.41 -3.25
CA PRO A 308 18.61 19.07 -2.02
C PRO A 308 17.51 19.49 -1.05
N ARG A 309 16.29 19.77 -1.55
CA ARG A 309 15.12 20.07 -0.70
C ARG A 309 14.70 18.90 0.16
N SER A 310 15.02 17.69 -0.27
CA SER A 310 14.76 16.47 0.50
C SER A 310 15.54 16.43 1.80
N LEU A 311 16.79 16.89 1.82
CA LEU A 311 17.63 16.88 3.04
C LEU A 311 16.96 17.61 4.20
N ARG A 312 16.41 18.83 3.95
CA ARG A 312 15.69 19.56 4.98
C ARG A 312 14.46 18.77 5.47
N ALA A 313 13.68 18.18 4.55
CA ALA A 313 12.50 17.39 4.89
C ALA A 313 12.86 16.13 5.69
N LEU A 314 13.93 15.43 5.32
CA LEU A 314 14.41 14.25 6.05
C LEU A 314 14.89 14.61 7.46
N CYS A 315 15.63 15.72 7.62
CA CYS A 315 16.09 16.17 8.93
C CYS A 315 14.98 16.65 9.85
N SER A 316 13.83 17.08 9.30
CA SER A 316 12.70 17.62 10.07
C SER A 316 11.51 16.66 10.14
N ALA A 317 11.57 15.49 9.51
CA ALA A 317 10.50 14.52 9.56
C ALA A 317 10.37 13.91 10.96
N ASP A 318 9.13 13.79 11.43
CA ASP A 318 8.83 13.13 12.71
C ASP A 318 9.05 11.62 12.64
N GLU A 319 8.94 11.05 11.44
CA GLU A 319 9.08 9.63 11.20
C GLU A 319 9.80 9.36 9.88
N LEU A 320 10.79 8.49 9.91
CA LEU A 320 11.54 8.03 8.74
C LEU A 320 11.23 6.56 8.44
N ALA A 321 11.18 6.20 7.15
CA ALA A 321 10.81 4.84 6.76
C ALA A 321 11.82 3.79 7.21
N TRP A 322 13.10 4.12 7.14
CA TRP A 322 14.20 3.18 7.36
C TRP A 322 15.03 3.49 8.60
N LEU A 323 15.30 4.77 8.87
CA LEU A 323 16.12 5.18 10.00
C LEU A 323 15.29 5.28 11.28
N SER A 324 15.60 4.43 12.24
CA SER A 324 15.14 4.56 13.61
C SER A 324 16.36 4.64 14.53
N ALA A 325 16.36 5.57 15.49
CA ALA A 325 17.48 5.79 16.39
C ALA A 325 17.80 4.55 17.24
N ASP A 326 16.78 3.76 17.56
CA ASP A 326 16.91 2.54 18.34
C ASP A 326 17.23 1.29 17.49
N ASP A 327 17.03 1.33 16.16
CA ASP A 327 17.35 0.24 15.20
C ASP A 327 17.87 0.76 13.86
N PRO A 328 19.11 1.26 13.77
CA PRO A 328 19.65 1.83 12.55
C PRO A 328 20.06 0.78 11.48
N ARG A 329 20.08 -0.51 11.82
CA ARG A 329 20.58 -1.58 10.93
C ARG A 329 19.83 -1.70 9.60
N PRO A 330 18.47 -1.62 9.56
CA PRO A 330 17.74 -1.63 8.28
C PRO A 330 18.12 -0.46 7.37
N PHE A 331 18.29 0.73 7.93
CA PHE A 331 18.74 1.91 7.16
C PHE A 331 20.13 1.70 6.55
N VAL A 332 21.09 1.20 7.31
CA VAL A 332 22.46 0.92 6.81
C VAL A 332 22.41 -0.11 5.67
N ALA A 333 21.60 -1.15 5.82
CA ALA A 333 21.43 -2.17 4.77
C ALA A 333 20.79 -1.59 3.52
N MET A 334 19.73 -0.78 3.66
CA MET A 334 19.09 -0.08 2.55
C MET A 334 20.06 0.86 1.82
N ALA A 335 20.85 1.66 2.54
CA ALA A 335 21.81 2.57 1.96
C ALA A 335 22.89 1.83 1.16
N ARG A 336 23.41 0.71 1.67
CA ARG A 336 24.37 -0.15 0.95
C ARG A 336 23.77 -0.73 -0.33
N GLN A 337 22.51 -1.20 -0.29
CA GLN A 337 21.82 -1.70 -1.49
C GLN A 337 21.60 -0.59 -2.52
N ALA A 338 21.20 0.61 -2.09
CA ALA A 338 21.00 1.76 -2.98
C ALA A 338 22.30 2.15 -3.67
N MET A 339 23.43 2.18 -2.97
CA MET A 339 24.76 2.42 -3.55
C MET A 339 25.13 1.35 -4.57
N LYS A 340 25.00 0.06 -4.26
CA LYS A 340 25.28 -1.03 -5.20
C LYS A 340 24.47 -0.90 -6.49
N ARG A 341 23.17 -0.61 -6.39
CA ARG A 341 22.29 -0.41 -7.57
C ARG A 341 22.70 0.82 -8.38
N GLY A 342 23.14 1.90 -7.74
CA GLY A 342 23.68 3.09 -8.38
C GLY A 342 24.95 2.77 -9.20
N PHE A 343 25.91 2.09 -8.63
CA PHE A 343 27.14 1.67 -9.32
C PHE A 343 26.86 0.74 -10.51
N THR A 344 25.93 -0.21 -10.36
CA THR A 344 25.57 -1.13 -11.45
C THR A 344 24.91 -0.40 -12.63
N ARG A 345 24.09 0.64 -12.36
CA ARG A 345 23.50 1.48 -13.43
C ARG A 345 24.56 2.30 -14.17
N LEU A 346 25.48 2.91 -13.44
CA LEU A 346 26.58 3.69 -14.03
C LEU A 346 27.52 2.81 -14.89
N ALA A 347 27.81 1.59 -14.43
CA ALA A 347 28.61 0.63 -15.19
C ALA A 347 27.93 0.22 -16.51
N ARG A 348 26.62 -0.02 -16.50
CA ARG A 348 25.81 -0.37 -17.70
C ARG A 348 25.59 0.80 -18.66
N GLN A 349 25.77 2.03 -18.24
CA GLN A 349 25.73 3.21 -19.14
C GLN A 349 27.07 3.52 -19.79
N ARG A 350 28.14 2.93 -19.29
CA ARG A 350 29.51 3.09 -19.82
C ARG A 350 29.98 1.91 -20.67
N ALA A 351 29.25 0.79 -20.68
CA ALA A 351 29.43 -0.37 -21.55
C ALA A 351 28.41 -0.33 -22.71
#